data_3f4593b5d9da0b6ec0c9782a24136fac
#
_entry.id   3f4593b5d9da0b6ec0c9782a24136fac
#
_cell.length_a   1.000
_cell.length_b   1.000
_cell.length_c   1.000
_cell.angle_alpha   90.00
_cell.angle_beta   90.00
_cell.angle_gamma   90.00
#
_symmetry.space_group_name_H-M   'P 1'
#
loop_
_entity.id
_entity.type
_entity.pdbx_description
1 polymer ?
#
loop_
_entity_poly.entity_id
_entity_poly.type
_entity_poly.pdbx_seq_one_letter_code
_entity_poly.pdbx_strand_id
1 'polypeptide(L)'
;RYLIEDDYDSEFRFTLRPIPTLQSIDRAGRVIYVNTFSRTLAPSLRISYMVLPKSLTEHYRAQLGFYSSTVPAMEQHTLARFLDEGYFEAHINRMRKSYRAQRDAVIDTILQSPLGAHCRVSGEDAGLHFLLTIDTKCTDHVLRADAEGRGVRLSFLSDFALRPGSAPQHTLVIHYPGIDLGRLRSALSILEALLYFRDWKYKGRK
;
A
#
# COMPACT_ATOMS: atom_id res chain seq x y z
N ARG A 1 -11.15 1.51 -26.29
CA ARG A 1 -11.16 1.53 -24.82
C ARG A 1 -9.88 2.16 -24.32
N TYR A 2 -9.92 2.81 -23.18
CA TYR A 2 -8.78 3.37 -22.47
C TYR A 2 -8.51 2.57 -21.20
N LEU A 3 -7.29 2.65 -20.68
CA LEU A 3 -6.84 2.09 -19.43
C LEU A 3 -6.44 3.25 -18.52
N ILE A 4 -6.84 3.22 -17.26
CA ILE A 4 -6.40 4.17 -16.24
C ILE A 4 -5.36 3.45 -15.39
N GLU A 5 -4.15 4.01 -15.35
CA GLU A 5 -3.05 3.55 -14.50
C GLU A 5 -2.97 4.50 -13.29
N ASP A 6 -3.33 3.99 -12.12
CA ASP A 6 -3.22 4.71 -10.85
C ASP A 6 -1.92 4.29 -10.15
N ASP A 7 -0.93 5.16 -10.16
CA ASP A 7 0.42 4.92 -9.67
C ASP A 7 0.73 5.84 -8.49
N TYR A 8 0.39 5.43 -7.28
CA TYR A 8 0.44 6.28 -6.10
C TYR A 8 1.61 6.01 -5.13
N ASP A 9 2.39 4.93 -5.30
CA ASP A 9 3.47 4.55 -4.39
C ASP A 9 4.68 3.86 -5.06
N SER A 10 4.80 3.95 -6.38
CA SER A 10 5.88 3.32 -7.16
C SER A 10 7.28 3.86 -6.83
N GLU A 11 7.37 5.04 -6.24
CA GLU A 11 8.63 5.60 -5.74
C GLU A 11 9.22 4.77 -4.58
N PHE A 12 8.40 4.00 -3.84
CA PHE A 12 8.83 3.22 -2.69
C PHE A 12 9.16 1.77 -3.07
N ARG A 13 10.24 1.58 -3.84
CA ARG A 13 10.82 0.28 -4.17
C ARG A 13 12.14 0.10 -3.43
N PHE A 14 12.35 -1.09 -2.88
CA PHE A 14 13.45 -1.33 -1.95
C PHE A 14 14.52 -2.26 -2.52
N THR A 15 14.16 -3.24 -3.32
CA THR A 15 15.06 -4.29 -3.83
C THR A 15 15.01 -4.45 -5.34
N LEU A 16 13.88 -4.16 -5.96
CA LEU A 16 13.66 -4.34 -7.39
C LEU A 16 13.98 -3.07 -8.21
N ARG A 17 14.41 -3.26 -9.45
CA ARG A 17 14.49 -2.16 -10.42
C ARG A 17 13.10 -1.57 -10.67
N PRO A 18 13.00 -0.26 -10.97
CA PRO A 18 11.73 0.33 -11.36
C PRO A 18 11.11 -0.44 -12.52
N ILE A 19 9.84 -0.82 -12.38
CA ILE A 19 9.07 -1.36 -13.49
C ILE A 19 8.59 -0.17 -14.31
N PRO A 20 8.76 -0.18 -15.65
CA PRO A 20 8.19 0.86 -16.50
C PRO A 20 6.68 0.97 -16.29
N THR A 21 6.18 2.19 -16.26
CA THR A 21 4.73 2.43 -16.22
C THR A 21 4.09 1.95 -17.52
N LEU A 22 2.83 1.55 -17.46
CA LEU A 22 2.09 1.20 -18.69
C LEU A 22 2.05 2.37 -19.66
N GLN A 23 1.93 3.61 -19.12
CA GLN A 23 1.97 4.84 -19.92
C GLN A 23 3.31 5.00 -20.67
N SER A 24 4.46 4.66 -20.04
CA SER A 24 5.78 4.82 -20.65
C SER A 24 6.04 3.85 -21.80
N ILE A 25 5.36 2.72 -21.84
CA ILE A 25 5.46 1.70 -22.90
C ILE A 25 4.27 1.72 -23.85
N ASP A 26 3.29 2.60 -23.63
CA ASP A 26 2.07 2.69 -24.45
C ASP A 26 2.36 3.30 -25.83
N ARG A 27 2.38 2.46 -26.86
CA ARG A 27 2.49 2.87 -28.26
C ARG A 27 1.16 3.21 -28.91
N ALA A 28 0.04 2.82 -28.30
CA ALA A 28 -1.28 2.98 -28.87
C ALA A 28 -2.00 4.26 -28.39
N GLY A 29 -1.43 5.00 -27.43
CA GLY A 29 -2.04 6.20 -26.85
C GLY A 29 -3.36 5.90 -26.14
N ARG A 30 -3.38 4.84 -25.34
CA ARG A 30 -4.59 4.35 -24.65
C ARG A 30 -4.50 4.40 -23.12
N VAL A 31 -3.33 4.72 -22.55
CA VAL A 31 -3.13 4.77 -21.10
C VAL A 31 -3.26 6.20 -20.61
N ILE A 32 -4.15 6.40 -19.65
CA ILE A 32 -4.28 7.61 -18.85
C ILE A 32 -3.53 7.33 -17.54
N TYR A 33 -2.42 8.04 -17.31
CA TYR A 33 -1.63 7.89 -16.10
C TYR A 33 -2.08 8.89 -15.04
N VAL A 34 -2.25 8.44 -13.81
CA VAL A 34 -2.63 9.27 -12.66
C VAL A 34 -1.66 9.01 -11.52
N ASN A 35 -1.20 10.07 -10.88
CA ASN A 35 -0.35 9.97 -9.69
C ASN A 35 -0.66 11.11 -8.71
N THR A 36 -0.22 10.99 -7.45
CA THR A 36 -0.48 11.94 -6.37
C THR A 36 0.76 12.22 -5.52
N PHE A 37 0.93 13.47 -5.12
CA PHE A 37 1.94 13.86 -4.14
C PHE A 37 1.51 13.60 -2.68
N SER A 38 0.27 13.16 -2.45
CA SER A 38 -0.25 12.90 -1.11
C SER A 38 0.48 11.78 -0.36
N ARG A 39 1.06 10.81 -1.07
CA ARG A 39 1.83 9.71 -0.48
C ARG A 39 3.31 10.00 -0.43
N THR A 40 3.81 10.72 -1.42
CA THR A 40 5.25 11.00 -1.56
C THR A 40 5.70 12.23 -0.80
N LEU A 41 4.81 13.20 -0.54
CA LEU A 41 5.11 14.42 0.24
C LEU A 41 4.28 14.48 1.52
N ALA A 42 3.03 14.88 1.41
CA ALA A 42 2.13 14.99 2.56
C ALA A 42 0.67 14.81 2.16
N PRO A 43 -0.14 14.08 2.95
CA PRO A 43 -1.56 13.89 2.67
C PRO A 43 -2.36 15.20 2.60
N SER A 44 -1.92 16.23 3.33
CA SER A 44 -2.55 17.56 3.37
C SER A 44 -2.35 18.37 2.08
N LEU A 45 -1.33 18.06 1.28
CA LEU A 45 -1.02 18.82 0.06
C LEU A 45 -2.12 18.70 -1.00
N ARG A 46 -2.81 17.57 -1.08
CA ARG A 46 -3.96 17.32 -1.97
C ARG A 46 -3.70 17.62 -3.44
N ILE A 47 -2.48 17.46 -3.90
CA ILE A 47 -2.11 17.63 -5.32
C ILE A 47 -1.95 16.26 -5.96
N SER A 48 -2.63 16.09 -7.10
CA SER A 48 -2.47 14.97 -8.01
C SER A 48 -2.31 15.49 -9.44
N TYR A 49 -1.79 14.66 -10.32
CA TYR A 49 -1.65 15.00 -11.73
C TYR A 49 -2.06 13.84 -12.63
N MET A 50 -2.40 14.17 -13.86
CA MET A 50 -2.82 13.22 -14.86
C MET A 50 -2.06 13.49 -16.17
N VAL A 51 -1.55 12.41 -16.76
CA VAL A 51 -0.93 12.46 -18.09
C VAL A 51 -1.89 11.81 -19.08
N LEU A 52 -2.41 12.63 -19.98
CA LEU A 52 -3.35 12.18 -21.00
C LEU A 52 -2.64 11.79 -22.30
N PRO A 53 -3.14 10.75 -22.99
CA PRO A 53 -2.78 10.53 -24.40
C PRO A 53 -3.08 11.77 -25.25
N LYS A 54 -2.26 12.03 -26.28
CA LYS A 54 -2.41 13.21 -27.15
C LYS A 54 -3.83 13.36 -27.72
N SER A 55 -4.44 12.24 -28.12
CA SER A 55 -5.82 12.22 -28.66
C SER A 55 -6.87 12.70 -27.65
N LEU A 56 -6.64 12.52 -26.36
CA LEU A 56 -7.54 12.99 -25.31
C LEU A 56 -7.25 14.42 -24.86
N THR A 57 -6.02 14.91 -25.03
CA THR A 57 -5.62 16.24 -24.58
C THR A 57 -6.42 17.33 -25.28
N GLU A 58 -6.63 17.21 -26.59
CA GLU A 58 -7.43 18.17 -27.37
C GLU A 58 -8.89 18.14 -26.94
N HIS A 59 -9.44 16.93 -26.78
CA HIS A 59 -10.82 16.76 -26.30
C HIS A 59 -11.01 17.32 -24.88
N TYR A 60 -10.07 17.05 -23.99
CA TYR A 60 -10.06 17.59 -22.64
C TYR A 60 -10.06 19.12 -22.64
N ARG A 61 -9.20 19.76 -23.42
CA ARG A 61 -9.13 21.21 -23.55
C ARG A 61 -10.43 21.80 -24.10
N ALA A 62 -11.03 21.18 -25.11
CA ALA A 62 -12.25 21.63 -25.71
C ALA A 62 -13.45 21.52 -24.75
N GLN A 63 -13.53 20.47 -23.95
CA GLN A 63 -14.69 20.19 -23.09
C GLN A 63 -14.53 20.74 -21.67
N LEU A 64 -13.30 20.76 -21.13
CA LEU A 64 -13.02 21.07 -19.73
C LEU A 64 -12.04 22.23 -19.54
N GLY A 65 -11.51 22.81 -20.64
CA GLY A 65 -10.52 23.89 -20.57
C GLY A 65 -11.03 25.20 -19.95
N PHE A 66 -12.32 25.33 -19.76
CA PHE A 66 -12.92 26.50 -19.08
C PHE A 66 -12.85 26.38 -17.55
N TYR A 67 -12.56 25.19 -16.99
CA TYR A 67 -12.35 25.06 -15.56
C TYR A 67 -10.96 25.55 -15.16
N SER A 68 -10.90 26.39 -14.12
CA SER A 68 -9.63 26.72 -13.47
C SER A 68 -9.09 25.52 -12.66
N SER A 69 -7.77 25.42 -12.55
CA SER A 69 -7.17 24.44 -11.62
C SER A 69 -7.66 24.69 -10.19
N THR A 70 -8.03 23.62 -9.49
CA THR A 70 -8.43 23.68 -8.07
C THR A 70 -7.22 23.80 -7.14
N VAL A 71 -5.99 23.60 -7.65
CA VAL A 71 -4.76 23.75 -6.88
C VAL A 71 -4.33 25.22 -6.91
N PRO A 72 -4.12 25.88 -5.76
CA PRO A 72 -3.67 27.26 -5.70
C PRO A 72 -2.33 27.47 -6.43
N ALA A 73 -2.19 28.58 -7.14
CA ALA A 73 -0.98 28.87 -7.93
C ALA A 73 0.30 28.90 -7.08
N MET A 74 0.22 29.42 -5.85
CA MET A 74 1.35 29.42 -4.91
C MET A 74 1.85 28.01 -4.60
N GLU A 75 0.94 27.05 -4.37
CA GLU A 75 1.29 25.65 -4.12
C GLU A 75 1.90 24.99 -5.36
N GLN A 76 1.35 25.28 -6.55
CA GLN A 76 1.92 24.80 -7.81
C GLN A 76 3.35 25.32 -8.02
N HIS A 77 3.60 26.62 -7.83
CA HIS A 77 4.94 27.19 -7.96
C HIS A 77 5.91 26.67 -6.91
N THR A 78 5.46 26.50 -5.66
CA THR A 78 6.26 25.93 -4.58
C THR A 78 6.67 24.51 -4.90
N LEU A 79 5.72 23.68 -5.37
CA LEU A 79 5.99 22.32 -5.79
C LEU A 79 6.93 22.24 -6.99
N ALA A 80 6.74 23.11 -7.98
CA ALA A 80 7.64 23.19 -9.15
C ALA A 80 9.08 23.47 -8.72
N ARG A 81 9.30 24.48 -7.88
CA ARG A 81 10.64 24.77 -7.34
C ARG A 81 11.22 23.59 -6.54
N PHE A 82 10.39 22.93 -5.72
CA PHE A 82 10.81 21.78 -4.93
C PHE A 82 11.29 20.61 -5.82
N LEU A 83 10.65 20.43 -6.97
CA LEU A 83 11.06 19.47 -8.00
C LEU A 83 12.34 19.94 -8.72
N ASP A 84 12.35 21.15 -9.24
CA ASP A 84 13.44 21.69 -10.07
C ASP A 84 14.77 21.81 -9.30
N GLU A 85 14.71 22.12 -8.00
CA GLU A 85 15.89 22.26 -7.13
C GLU A 85 16.38 20.91 -6.57
N GLY A 86 15.76 19.77 -6.93
CA GLY A 86 16.16 18.42 -6.53
C GLY A 86 15.80 18.04 -5.10
N TYR A 87 15.01 18.84 -4.40
CA TYR A 87 14.59 18.53 -3.02
C TYR A 87 13.63 17.34 -2.97
N PHE A 88 12.85 17.14 -4.03
CA PHE A 88 11.94 16.00 -4.13
C PHE A 88 12.70 14.67 -4.12
N GLU A 89 13.72 14.53 -4.96
CA GLU A 89 14.54 13.31 -5.03
C GLU A 89 15.27 13.05 -3.70
N ALA A 90 15.81 14.11 -3.09
CA ALA A 90 16.44 14.00 -1.78
C ALA A 90 15.44 13.55 -0.70
N HIS A 91 14.22 14.07 -0.74
CA HIS A 91 13.13 13.66 0.15
C HIS A 91 12.74 12.21 -0.06
N ILE A 92 12.48 11.79 -1.30
CA ILE A 92 12.12 10.39 -1.64
C ILE A 92 13.22 9.42 -1.17
N ASN A 93 14.49 9.76 -1.36
CA ASN A 93 15.60 8.92 -0.91
C ASN A 93 15.65 8.77 0.61
N ARG A 94 15.34 9.82 1.38
CA ARG A 94 15.20 9.73 2.86
C ARG A 94 14.01 8.86 3.24
N MET A 95 12.86 9.06 2.59
CA MET A 95 11.64 8.28 2.84
C MET A 95 11.84 6.80 2.54
N ARG A 96 12.51 6.45 1.43
CA ARG A 96 12.85 5.05 1.11
C ARG A 96 13.66 4.38 2.22
N LYS A 97 14.69 5.06 2.75
CA LYS A 97 15.50 4.55 3.86
C LYS A 97 14.66 4.33 5.12
N SER A 98 13.84 5.33 5.47
CA SER A 98 12.96 5.28 6.64
C SER A 98 11.92 4.16 6.53
N TYR A 99 11.24 4.07 5.38
CA TYR A 99 10.22 3.04 5.15
C TYR A 99 10.81 1.63 5.07
N ARG A 100 12.00 1.48 4.48
CA ARG A 100 12.70 0.20 4.52
C ARG A 100 12.97 -0.24 5.96
N ALA A 101 13.57 0.64 6.78
CA ALA A 101 13.85 0.33 8.17
C ALA A 101 12.57 0.01 8.97
N GLN A 102 11.50 0.77 8.75
CA GLN A 102 10.22 0.52 9.38
C GLN A 102 9.60 -0.82 8.95
N ARG A 103 9.61 -1.13 7.65
CA ARG A 103 9.15 -2.39 7.10
C ARG A 103 9.90 -3.57 7.73
N ASP A 104 11.23 -3.51 7.70
CA ASP A 104 12.09 -4.57 8.21
C ASP A 104 11.84 -4.80 9.71
N ALA A 105 11.73 -3.72 10.51
CA ALA A 105 11.41 -3.82 11.93
C ALA A 105 10.03 -4.43 12.21
N VAL A 106 9.02 -4.11 11.38
CA VAL A 106 7.68 -4.70 11.50
C VAL A 106 7.72 -6.19 11.15
N ILE A 107 8.37 -6.56 10.04
CA ILE A 107 8.51 -7.95 9.62
C ILE A 107 9.27 -8.76 10.67
N ASP A 108 10.42 -8.26 11.15
CA ASP A 108 11.21 -8.92 12.19
C ASP A 108 10.40 -9.11 13.47
N THR A 109 9.63 -8.11 13.89
CA THR A 109 8.75 -8.21 15.07
C THR A 109 7.70 -9.31 14.91
N ILE A 110 7.13 -9.46 13.71
CA ILE A 110 6.17 -10.53 13.40
C ILE A 110 6.86 -11.89 13.41
N LEU A 111 7.99 -12.04 12.69
CA LEU A 111 8.68 -13.31 12.53
C LEU A 111 9.33 -13.82 13.82
N GLN A 112 9.73 -12.91 14.73
CA GLN A 112 10.26 -13.25 16.04
C GLN A 112 9.18 -13.61 17.07
N SER A 113 7.91 -13.30 16.78
CA SER A 113 6.78 -13.71 17.63
C SER A 113 6.44 -15.19 17.40
N PRO A 114 5.74 -15.85 18.33
CA PRO A 114 5.23 -17.23 18.12
C PRO A 114 4.35 -17.35 16.87
N LEU A 115 3.69 -16.25 16.43
CA LEU A 115 2.95 -16.22 15.18
C LEU A 115 3.87 -16.46 13.96
N GLY A 116 5.14 -16.06 14.02
CA GLY A 116 6.10 -16.19 12.94
C GLY A 116 6.26 -17.59 12.39
N ALA A 117 6.15 -18.62 13.25
CA ALA A 117 6.19 -20.02 12.84
C ALA A 117 4.98 -20.47 11.99
N HIS A 118 3.91 -19.69 11.99
CA HIS A 118 2.62 -19.96 11.37
C HIS A 118 2.21 -18.93 10.32
N CYS A 119 3.15 -18.10 9.88
CA CYS A 119 2.85 -17.08 8.87
C CYS A 119 3.94 -17.01 7.80
N ARG A 120 3.55 -16.38 6.68
CA ARG A 120 4.45 -16.13 5.56
C ARG A 120 4.25 -14.71 5.08
N VAL A 121 5.36 -13.99 4.94
CA VAL A 121 5.41 -12.65 4.34
C VAL A 121 5.58 -12.76 2.83
N SER A 122 4.95 -11.86 2.08
CA SER A 122 5.12 -11.71 0.63
C SER A 122 4.77 -10.29 0.17
N GLY A 123 5.32 -9.86 -0.97
CA GLY A 123 5.05 -8.54 -1.53
C GLY A 123 5.76 -7.39 -0.82
N GLU A 124 6.81 -7.67 -0.04
CA GLU A 124 7.56 -6.70 0.76
C GLU A 124 8.55 -5.84 -0.04
N ASP A 125 8.81 -6.20 -1.30
CA ASP A 125 9.85 -5.55 -2.10
C ASP A 125 9.50 -4.16 -2.61
N ALA A 126 8.24 -3.81 -2.65
CA ALA A 126 7.76 -2.53 -3.16
C ALA A 126 6.44 -2.11 -2.52
N GLY A 127 6.14 -0.80 -2.57
CA GLY A 127 4.93 -0.20 -2.02
C GLY A 127 4.99 0.00 -0.51
N LEU A 128 3.88 0.44 0.04
CA LEU A 128 3.74 0.81 1.46
C LEU A 128 3.01 -0.26 2.28
N HIS A 129 2.82 -1.45 1.72
CA HIS A 129 2.21 -2.59 2.38
C HIS A 129 2.89 -3.89 1.96
N PHE A 130 2.69 -4.92 2.76
CA PHE A 130 3.04 -6.29 2.42
C PHE A 130 1.90 -7.22 2.81
N LEU A 131 1.95 -8.45 2.35
CA LEU A 131 0.95 -9.47 2.65
C LEU A 131 1.49 -10.42 3.71
N LEU A 132 0.65 -10.74 4.70
CA LEU A 132 0.93 -11.70 5.76
C LEU A 132 -0.12 -12.81 5.68
N THR A 133 0.28 -13.96 5.16
CA THR A 133 -0.59 -15.15 5.13
C THR A 133 -0.41 -15.95 6.41
N ILE A 134 -1.49 -16.30 7.07
CA ILE A 134 -1.52 -17.05 8.33
C ILE A 134 -1.97 -18.48 8.07
N ASP A 135 -1.26 -19.48 8.58
CA ASP A 135 -1.67 -20.87 8.57
C ASP A 135 -2.77 -21.11 9.64
N THR A 136 -4.02 -20.99 9.22
CA THR A 136 -5.20 -21.17 10.08
C THR A 136 -6.35 -21.81 9.31
N LYS A 137 -7.23 -22.48 10.03
CA LYS A 137 -8.53 -22.97 9.51
C LYS A 137 -9.68 -21.99 9.79
N CYS A 138 -9.38 -20.94 10.56
CA CYS A 138 -10.34 -19.92 10.94
C CYS A 138 -10.63 -19.02 9.74
N THR A 139 -11.89 -18.85 9.35
CA THR A 139 -12.24 -17.95 8.23
C THR A 139 -11.90 -16.50 8.56
N ASP A 140 -11.64 -15.70 7.52
CA ASP A 140 -11.33 -14.27 7.64
C ASP A 140 -12.39 -13.52 8.46
N HIS A 141 -13.66 -13.84 8.23
CA HIS A 141 -14.79 -13.22 8.95
C HIS A 141 -14.75 -13.49 10.46
N VAL A 142 -14.50 -14.75 10.84
CA VAL A 142 -14.46 -15.15 12.27
C VAL A 142 -13.23 -14.55 12.94
N LEU A 143 -12.06 -14.61 12.30
CA LEU A 143 -10.83 -14.04 12.85
C LEU A 143 -10.94 -12.52 13.02
N ARG A 144 -11.58 -11.83 12.07
CA ARG A 144 -11.86 -10.39 12.17
C ARG A 144 -12.73 -10.08 13.36
N ALA A 145 -13.89 -10.74 13.49
CA ALA A 145 -14.84 -10.48 14.58
C ALA A 145 -14.21 -10.71 15.96
N ASP A 146 -13.44 -11.80 16.12
CA ASP A 146 -12.77 -12.12 17.39
C ASP A 146 -11.66 -11.11 17.72
N ALA A 147 -10.89 -10.66 16.70
CA ALA A 147 -9.84 -9.67 16.88
C ALA A 147 -10.43 -8.28 17.21
N GLU A 148 -11.50 -7.88 16.52
CA GLU A 148 -12.21 -6.61 16.77
C GLU A 148 -12.79 -6.56 18.19
N GLY A 149 -13.37 -7.66 18.68
CA GLY A 149 -13.83 -7.80 20.06
C GLY A 149 -12.72 -7.62 21.10
N ARG A 150 -11.44 -7.68 20.70
CA ARG A 150 -10.26 -7.46 21.54
C ARG A 150 -9.50 -6.18 21.18
N GLY A 151 -10.09 -5.30 20.36
CA GLY A 151 -9.54 -4.01 19.99
C GLY A 151 -8.49 -4.05 18.88
N VAL A 152 -8.36 -5.17 18.14
CA VAL A 152 -7.46 -5.31 16.99
C VAL A 152 -8.25 -5.33 15.69
N ARG A 153 -8.01 -4.35 14.81
CA ARG A 153 -8.64 -4.28 13.50
C ARG A 153 -7.75 -4.98 12.47
N LEU A 154 -8.32 -5.94 11.74
CA LEU A 154 -7.65 -6.68 10.68
C LEU A 154 -8.22 -6.30 9.32
N SER A 155 -7.34 -6.16 8.32
CA SER A 155 -7.68 -5.96 6.91
C SER A 155 -7.21 -7.17 6.12
N PHE A 156 -8.12 -7.87 5.47
CA PHE A 156 -7.80 -9.06 4.69
C PHE A 156 -7.76 -8.75 3.19
N LEU A 157 -6.96 -9.49 2.44
CA LEU A 157 -6.88 -9.38 0.99
C LEU A 157 -8.25 -9.66 0.33
N SER A 158 -9.06 -10.53 0.95
CA SER A 158 -10.43 -10.82 0.53
C SER A 158 -11.37 -9.61 0.56
N ASP A 159 -11.06 -8.56 1.34
CA ASP A 159 -11.86 -7.32 1.39
C ASP A 159 -11.75 -6.49 0.10
N PHE A 160 -10.68 -6.69 -0.66
CA PHE A 160 -10.39 -5.98 -1.91
C PHE A 160 -10.81 -6.79 -3.15
N ALA A 161 -11.37 -7.98 -2.96
CA ALA A 161 -11.78 -8.83 -4.06
C ALA A 161 -13.10 -8.36 -4.71
N LEU A 162 -13.10 -8.18 -6.03
CA LEU A 162 -14.31 -7.81 -6.78
C LEU A 162 -15.37 -8.93 -6.79
N ARG A 163 -14.93 -10.18 -6.63
CA ARG A 163 -15.83 -11.35 -6.57
C ARG A 163 -15.55 -12.11 -5.28
N PRO A 164 -16.59 -12.49 -4.52
CA PRO A 164 -16.42 -13.32 -3.35
C PRO A 164 -15.64 -14.61 -3.68
N GLY A 165 -14.66 -14.96 -2.86
CA GLY A 165 -13.84 -16.15 -3.03
C GLY A 165 -12.75 -16.09 -4.12
N SER A 166 -12.56 -14.95 -4.80
CA SER A 166 -11.51 -14.82 -5.83
C SER A 166 -10.13 -14.44 -5.25
N ALA A 167 -10.05 -13.99 -3.99
CA ALA A 167 -8.80 -13.72 -3.31
C ALA A 167 -8.41 -14.86 -2.36
N PRO A 168 -7.10 -15.05 -2.12
CA PRO A 168 -6.62 -15.96 -1.08
C PRO A 168 -7.21 -15.61 0.28
N GLN A 169 -7.67 -16.63 1.01
CA GLN A 169 -8.09 -16.51 2.40
C GLN A 169 -6.88 -16.40 3.32
N HIS A 170 -7.10 -16.00 4.57
CA HIS A 170 -6.11 -15.93 5.66
C HIS A 170 -4.91 -15.02 5.34
N THR A 171 -5.10 -14.06 4.44
CA THR A 171 -4.04 -13.15 4.01
C THR A 171 -4.37 -11.73 4.45
N LEU A 172 -3.60 -11.20 5.38
CA LEU A 172 -3.70 -9.82 5.87
C LEU A 172 -2.93 -8.86 4.97
N VAL A 173 -3.46 -7.66 4.78
CA VAL A 173 -2.78 -6.54 4.15
C VAL A 173 -2.21 -5.65 5.26
N ILE A 174 -0.90 -5.63 5.41
CA ILE A 174 -0.19 -4.88 6.44
C ILE A 174 0.37 -3.60 5.85
N HIS A 175 -0.26 -2.48 6.15
CA HIS A 175 0.24 -1.14 5.82
C HIS A 175 1.20 -0.71 6.93
N TYR A 176 2.51 -0.81 6.68
CA TYR A 176 3.55 -0.66 7.71
C TYR A 176 3.96 0.78 8.05
N PRO A 177 3.80 1.82 7.20
CA PRO A 177 4.13 3.19 7.58
C PRO A 177 3.38 3.62 8.85
N GLY A 178 4.15 4.08 9.84
CA GLY A 178 3.58 4.58 11.10
C GLY A 178 3.09 3.51 12.09
N ILE A 179 3.37 2.22 11.86
CA ILE A 179 3.10 1.18 12.87
C ILE A 179 4.00 1.42 14.09
N ASP A 180 3.40 1.55 15.25
CA ASP A 180 4.09 1.50 16.53
C ASP A 180 4.41 0.04 16.90
N LEU A 181 5.69 -0.28 17.11
CA LEU A 181 6.15 -1.64 17.38
C LEU A 181 5.64 -2.19 18.73
N GLY A 182 5.38 -1.34 19.71
CA GLY A 182 4.79 -1.76 20.98
C GLY A 182 3.34 -2.21 20.81
N ARG A 183 2.54 -1.43 20.10
CA ARG A 183 1.16 -1.79 19.75
C ARG A 183 1.12 -3.03 18.85
N LEU A 184 2.07 -3.18 17.94
CA LEU A 184 2.17 -4.37 17.10
C LEU A 184 2.38 -5.63 17.95
N ARG A 185 3.31 -5.61 18.90
CA ARG A 185 3.54 -6.74 19.80
C ARG A 185 2.27 -7.10 20.59
N SER A 186 1.54 -6.11 21.10
CA SER A 186 0.27 -6.35 21.79
C SER A 186 -0.77 -6.98 20.86
N ALA A 187 -0.89 -6.51 19.62
CA ALA A 187 -1.81 -7.08 18.64
C ALA A 187 -1.42 -8.53 18.26
N LEU A 188 -0.13 -8.81 18.10
CA LEU A 188 0.38 -10.16 17.83
C LEU A 188 0.04 -11.12 18.96
N SER A 189 0.24 -10.72 20.23
CA SER A 189 -0.13 -11.56 21.39
C SER A 189 -1.63 -11.88 21.44
N ILE A 190 -2.48 -10.94 21.03
CA ILE A 190 -3.93 -11.17 20.91
C ILE A 190 -4.23 -12.19 19.80
N LEU A 191 -3.61 -12.04 18.62
CA LEU A 191 -3.79 -12.96 17.49
C LEU A 191 -3.28 -14.37 17.82
N GLU A 192 -2.14 -14.48 18.48
CA GLU A 192 -1.59 -15.76 18.98
C GLU A 192 -2.57 -16.47 19.89
N ALA A 193 -3.11 -15.77 20.88
CA ALA A 193 -4.07 -16.36 21.81
C ALA A 193 -5.34 -16.85 21.08
N LEU A 194 -5.84 -16.08 20.11
CA LEU A 194 -6.99 -16.47 19.29
C LEU A 194 -6.72 -17.74 18.48
N LEU A 195 -5.59 -17.79 17.78
CA LEU A 195 -5.22 -18.90 16.89
C LEU A 195 -4.80 -20.16 17.69
N TYR A 196 -4.10 -19.98 18.83
CA TYR A 196 -3.74 -21.07 19.70
C TYR A 196 -4.98 -21.84 20.19
N PHE A 197 -6.01 -21.15 20.66
CA PHE A 197 -7.24 -21.79 21.16
C PHE A 197 -8.04 -22.45 20.04
N ARG A 198 -8.01 -21.94 18.81
CA ARG A 198 -8.82 -22.45 17.70
C ARG A 198 -8.13 -23.55 16.91
N ASP A 199 -6.86 -23.38 16.57
CA ASP A 199 -6.20 -24.24 15.56
C ASP A 199 -4.98 -24.99 16.12
N TRP A 200 -4.14 -24.35 16.94
CA TRP A 200 -2.80 -24.89 17.23
C TRP A 200 -2.76 -25.78 18.45
N LYS A 201 -3.67 -25.62 19.39
CA LYS A 201 -3.80 -26.48 20.56
C LYS A 201 -3.95 -27.97 20.19
N TYR A 202 -4.49 -28.26 19.02
CA TYR A 202 -4.77 -29.63 18.57
C TYR A 202 -3.71 -30.17 17.59
N LYS A 203 -2.82 -29.36 17.03
CA LYS A 203 -1.72 -29.83 16.16
C LYS A 203 -0.55 -30.48 16.94
N GLY A 204 -0.42 -30.24 18.23
CA GLY A 204 0.66 -30.77 19.09
C GLY A 204 0.42 -32.13 19.71
N ARG A 205 -0.66 -32.84 19.37
CA ARG A 205 -1.00 -34.18 19.89
C ARG A 205 -1.03 -35.23 18.78
N LYS A 206 0.03 -35.30 17.98
CA LYS A 206 0.30 -36.44 17.12
C LYS A 206 1.66 -37.01 17.47
#